data_f50d6b20f0bb73894ceb0f6cb7371aad
#
_entry.id   f50d6b20f0bb73894ceb0f6cb7371aad
#
_cell.length_a   1.000
_cell.length_b   1.000
_cell.length_c   1.000
_cell.angle_alpha   90.00
_cell.angle_beta   90.00
_cell.angle_gamma   90.00
#
_symmetry.space_group_name_H-M   'P 1'
#
loop_
_entity.id
_entity.type
_entity.pdbx_description
1 polymer ?
#
loop_
_entity_poly.entity_id
_entity_poly.type
_entity_poly.pdbx_seq_one_letter_code
_entity_poly.pdbx_strand_id
1 'polypeptide(L)'
;GNGEEGINRLLNDFYGYEIAADGSMAAPLGSHVNPHTAGGIIEGGYLGFAELQYAHMPLPGEKLVAFLSDGAAEEQRGSDWIPRWWRAEDSGPAFPIMIANGRRIEQRTQMGTPEGLASFERHLRGCGFDPIEFDGRDPAAFVCTLWEMEQRLERRVQEKNNGILSYPLPIPYGIAQ
;
A
#
# COMPACT_ATOMS: atom_id res chain seq x y z
N GLY A 1 -10.15 -4.76 -23.59
CA GLY A 1 -10.32 -6.14 -24.04
C GLY A 1 -9.10 -6.99 -23.72
N ASN A 2 -9.30 -8.30 -23.63
CA ASN A 2 -8.24 -9.26 -23.25
C ASN A 2 -7.36 -9.70 -24.44
N GLY A 3 -7.44 -9.00 -25.57
CA GLY A 3 -6.65 -9.29 -26.77
C GLY A 3 -5.42 -8.41 -26.87
N GLU A 4 -4.56 -8.72 -27.83
CA GLU A 4 -3.31 -7.99 -28.11
C GLU A 4 -3.53 -6.48 -28.27
N GLU A 5 -4.59 -6.08 -28.99
CA GLU A 5 -4.98 -4.67 -29.15
C GLU A 5 -5.28 -3.99 -27.80
N GLY A 6 -6.03 -4.68 -26.93
CA GLY A 6 -6.34 -4.16 -25.59
C GLY A 6 -5.11 -4.03 -24.69
N ILE A 7 -4.17 -4.96 -24.79
CA ILE A 7 -2.90 -4.90 -24.06
C ILE A 7 -2.03 -3.76 -24.58
N ASN A 8 -1.92 -3.61 -25.89
CA ASN A 8 -1.15 -2.53 -26.49
C ASN A 8 -1.74 -1.15 -26.13
N ARG A 9 -3.07 -1.03 -26.14
CA ARG A 9 -3.73 0.18 -25.68
C ARG A 9 -3.45 0.48 -24.23
N LEU A 10 -3.59 -0.51 -23.34
CA LEU A 10 -3.29 -0.35 -21.91
C LEU A 10 -1.84 0.11 -21.69
N LEU A 11 -0.88 -0.48 -22.41
CA LEU A 11 0.53 -0.09 -22.31
C LEU A 11 0.76 1.35 -22.80
N ASN A 12 0.14 1.72 -23.90
CA ASN A 12 0.25 3.08 -24.43
C ASN A 12 -0.37 4.10 -23.47
N ASP A 13 -1.57 3.83 -22.97
CA ASP A 13 -2.26 4.70 -22.00
C ASP A 13 -1.45 4.81 -20.69
N PHE A 14 -0.83 3.72 -20.25
CA PHE A 14 0.02 3.68 -19.06
C PHE A 14 1.28 4.54 -19.20
N TYR A 15 1.99 4.43 -20.32
CA TYR A 15 3.21 5.21 -20.55
C TYR A 15 2.93 6.63 -21.04
N GLY A 16 1.79 6.88 -21.65
CA GLY A 16 1.39 8.20 -22.14
C GLY A 16 0.86 9.13 -21.05
N TYR A 17 0.46 8.62 -19.89
CA TYR A 17 -0.19 9.37 -18.81
C TYR A 17 -1.35 10.24 -19.31
N GLU A 18 -2.13 9.71 -20.25
CA GLU A 18 -3.23 10.45 -20.82
C GLU A 18 -4.35 10.63 -19.78
N ILE A 19 -4.79 11.85 -19.63
CA ILE A 19 -5.96 12.23 -18.84
C ILE A 19 -7.08 12.56 -19.83
N ALA A 20 -8.23 11.91 -19.68
CA ALA A 20 -9.40 12.19 -20.49
C ALA A 20 -9.94 13.61 -20.21
N ALA A 21 -10.76 14.13 -21.13
CA ALA A 21 -11.29 15.49 -21.03
C ALA A 21 -12.20 15.71 -19.79
N ASP A 22 -12.71 14.65 -19.19
CA ASP A 22 -13.49 14.65 -17.95
C ASP A 22 -12.62 14.57 -16.68
N GLY A 23 -11.28 14.54 -16.83
CA GLY A 23 -10.33 14.41 -15.75
C GLY A 23 -10.08 12.98 -15.29
N SER A 24 -10.73 11.98 -15.90
CA SER A 24 -10.45 10.58 -15.63
C SER A 24 -9.13 10.14 -16.24
N MET A 25 -8.47 9.16 -15.63
CA MET A 25 -7.24 8.59 -16.18
C MET A 25 -7.59 7.59 -17.28
N ALA A 26 -6.87 7.63 -18.40
CA ALA A 26 -7.04 6.70 -19.51
C ALA A 26 -6.67 5.26 -19.09
N ALA A 27 -5.70 5.10 -18.20
CA ALA A 27 -5.36 3.83 -17.59
C ALA A 27 -6.12 3.62 -16.27
N PRO A 28 -6.92 2.56 -16.13
CA PRO A 28 -7.79 2.35 -14.96
C PRO A 28 -7.04 1.99 -13.67
N LEU A 29 -5.80 1.65 -13.75
CA LEU A 29 -4.94 1.41 -12.59
C LEU A 29 -3.99 2.58 -12.49
N GLY A 30 -4.30 3.53 -11.63
CA GLY A 30 -3.52 4.73 -11.38
C GLY A 30 -2.08 4.41 -11.00
N SER A 31 -1.36 4.21 -11.99
CA SER A 31 -0.04 3.66 -12.02
C SER A 31 0.98 4.77 -11.95
N HIS A 32 0.87 5.57 -10.92
CA HIS A 32 1.92 6.50 -10.55
C HIS A 32 3.18 5.76 -10.07
N VAL A 33 3.05 4.48 -9.75
CA VAL A 33 4.15 3.64 -9.30
C VAL A 33 4.48 2.66 -10.41
N ASN A 34 5.55 2.92 -11.12
CA ASN A 34 6.06 1.95 -12.07
C ASN A 34 6.79 0.79 -11.34
N PRO A 35 6.95 -0.37 -12.00
CA PRO A 35 7.65 -1.51 -11.42
C PRO A 35 9.09 -1.22 -10.95
N HIS A 36 9.73 -0.21 -11.50
CA HIS A 36 11.09 0.17 -11.11
C HIS A 36 11.14 0.89 -9.77
N THR A 37 10.04 1.45 -9.34
CA THR A 37 9.90 2.06 -8.02
C THR A 37 9.24 1.13 -7.01
N ALA A 38 8.83 -0.06 -7.41
CA ALA A 38 8.18 -1.05 -6.53
C ALA A 38 9.07 -1.52 -5.36
N GLY A 39 10.38 -1.35 -5.45
CA GLY A 39 11.32 -1.55 -4.35
C GLY A 39 11.69 -0.27 -3.62
N GLY A 40 11.17 0.87 -4.05
CA GLY A 40 11.60 2.15 -3.53
C GLY A 40 10.70 3.28 -3.97
N ILE A 41 9.71 3.56 -3.23
CA ILE A 41 9.21 4.92 -3.13
C ILE A 41 10.33 5.65 -2.39
N ILE A 42 11.21 6.27 -3.15
CA ILE A 42 12.55 6.62 -2.69
C ILE A 42 12.53 7.77 -1.69
N GLU A 43 11.55 8.66 -1.79
CA GLU A 43 11.42 9.81 -0.91
C GLU A 43 10.05 9.82 -0.25
N GLY A 44 10.03 9.69 1.05
CA GLY A 44 8.82 9.74 1.84
C GLY A 44 8.00 8.45 1.89
N GLY A 45 8.41 7.38 1.23
CA GLY A 45 7.72 6.10 1.23
C GLY A 45 6.27 6.17 0.74
N TYR A 46 5.48 5.15 1.02
CA TYR A 46 4.05 5.13 0.64
C TYR A 46 3.20 6.11 1.46
N LEU A 47 3.61 6.44 2.68
CA LEU A 47 2.91 7.44 3.50
C LEU A 47 3.11 8.85 2.93
N GLY A 48 4.32 9.18 2.46
CA GLY A 48 4.57 10.45 1.77
C GLY A 48 3.83 10.53 0.43
N PHE A 49 3.65 9.40 -0.24
CA PHE A 49 2.81 9.35 -1.44
C PHE A 49 1.34 9.64 -1.14
N ALA A 50 0.83 9.13 -0.02
CA ALA A 50 -0.53 9.43 0.44
C ALA A 50 -0.70 10.93 0.77
N GLU A 51 0.31 11.57 1.34
CA GLU A 51 0.33 13.01 1.58
C GLU A 51 0.32 13.80 0.27
N LEU A 52 1.21 13.45 -0.68
CA LEU A 52 1.26 14.11 -1.99
C LEU A 52 -0.06 13.96 -2.74
N GLN A 53 -0.67 12.80 -2.73
CA GLN A 53 -1.94 12.54 -3.40
C GLN A 53 -3.06 13.39 -2.78
N TYR A 54 -3.11 13.48 -1.47
CA TYR A 54 -4.09 14.32 -0.79
C TYR A 54 -3.90 15.81 -1.07
N ALA A 55 -2.66 16.29 -1.04
CA ALA A 55 -2.35 17.70 -1.22
C ALA A 55 -2.43 18.19 -2.68
N HIS A 56 -2.02 17.36 -3.61
CA HIS A 56 -1.85 17.74 -5.02
C HIS A 56 -2.84 17.11 -5.98
N MET A 57 -3.50 16.02 -5.59
CA MET A 57 -4.46 15.29 -6.42
C MET A 57 -5.69 14.87 -5.60
N PRO A 58 -6.41 15.80 -4.99
CA PRO A 58 -7.49 15.49 -4.04
C PRO A 58 -8.73 15.01 -4.80
N LEU A 59 -8.75 13.74 -5.20
CA LEU A 59 -9.94 13.12 -5.75
C LEU A 59 -10.74 12.48 -4.60
N PRO A 60 -12.00 12.89 -4.38
CA PRO A 60 -12.81 12.36 -3.31
C PRO A 60 -12.96 10.84 -3.40
N GLY A 61 -12.65 10.12 -2.32
CA GLY A 61 -12.78 8.67 -2.24
C GLY A 61 -11.60 7.88 -2.80
N GLU A 62 -10.55 8.52 -3.28
CA GLU A 62 -9.32 7.82 -3.66
C GLU A 62 -8.58 7.27 -2.45
N LYS A 63 -7.95 6.12 -2.66
CA LYS A 63 -7.18 5.39 -1.65
C LYS A 63 -5.86 4.95 -2.26
N LEU A 64 -4.79 5.07 -1.50
CA LEU A 64 -3.50 4.52 -1.89
C LEU A 64 -3.38 3.09 -1.40
N VAL A 65 -3.25 2.14 -2.32
CA VAL A 65 -2.87 0.77 -2.01
C VAL A 65 -1.44 0.57 -2.48
N ALA A 66 -0.53 0.33 -1.55
CA ALA A 66 0.88 0.12 -1.84
C ALA A 66 1.24 -1.36 -1.71
N PHE A 67 1.58 -2.02 -2.82
CA PHE A 67 2.10 -3.38 -2.80
C PHE A 67 3.61 -3.33 -2.58
N LEU A 68 4.07 -4.02 -1.54
CA LEU A 68 5.45 -4.06 -1.12
C LEU A 68 6.00 -5.49 -1.27
N SER A 69 7.27 -5.60 -1.63
CA SER A 69 7.95 -6.89 -1.74
C SER A 69 8.70 -7.22 -0.46
N ASP A 70 8.60 -8.46 0.00
CA ASP A 70 9.34 -8.98 1.14
C ASP A 70 10.86 -8.89 0.92
N GLY A 71 11.34 -9.11 -0.30
CA GLY A 71 12.75 -8.93 -0.64
C GLY A 71 13.21 -7.49 -0.49
N ALA A 72 12.41 -6.52 -0.94
CA ALA A 72 12.72 -5.11 -0.77
C ALA A 72 12.67 -4.69 0.71
N ALA A 73 11.72 -5.22 1.47
CA ALA A 73 11.58 -4.93 2.90
C ALA A 73 12.79 -5.43 3.71
N GLU A 74 13.32 -6.62 3.41
CA GLU A 74 14.54 -7.15 4.05
C GLU A 74 15.79 -6.33 3.69
N GLU A 75 15.80 -5.67 2.54
CA GLU A 75 16.84 -4.74 2.12
C GLU A 75 16.58 -3.30 2.59
N GLN A 76 15.53 -3.07 3.35
CA GLN A 76 15.11 -1.76 3.87
C GLN A 76 14.83 -0.74 2.77
N ARG A 77 14.32 -1.20 1.61
CA ARG A 77 13.98 -0.33 0.48
C ARG A 77 12.48 -0.03 0.46
N GLY A 78 12.15 1.24 0.35
CA GLY A 78 10.81 1.72 0.05
C GLY A 78 9.73 1.39 1.07
N SER A 79 10.11 1.06 2.29
CA SER A 79 9.17 0.72 3.36
C SER A 79 9.15 1.81 4.41
N ASP A 80 7.97 2.32 4.69
CA ASP A 80 7.75 3.15 5.86
C ASP A 80 7.68 2.25 7.09
N TRP A 81 8.56 2.49 8.03
CA TRP A 81 8.69 1.68 9.24
C TRP A 81 7.91 2.23 10.41
N ILE A 82 7.48 3.51 10.35
CA ILE A 82 6.80 4.18 11.45
C ILE A 82 5.68 5.06 10.88
N PRO A 83 4.41 4.89 11.30
CA PRO A 83 3.29 5.70 10.80
C PRO A 83 3.21 7.11 11.40
N ARG A 84 4.21 7.58 12.13
CA ARG A 84 4.18 8.78 12.98
C ARG A 84 3.87 10.08 12.25
N TRP A 85 4.16 10.16 10.97
CA TRP A 85 3.97 11.36 10.15
C TRP A 85 2.71 11.32 9.27
N TRP A 86 2.01 10.20 9.28
CA TRP A 86 0.70 10.11 8.66
C TRP A 86 -0.35 10.79 9.53
N ARG A 87 -1.14 11.69 8.94
CA ARG A 87 -2.23 12.39 9.64
C ARG A 87 -3.45 12.47 8.73
N ALA A 88 -4.64 12.24 9.30
CA ALA A 88 -5.89 12.27 8.57
C ALA A 88 -6.25 13.67 8.01
N GLU A 89 -5.67 14.71 8.59
CA GLU A 89 -5.91 16.09 8.17
C GLU A 89 -5.18 16.49 6.89
N ASP A 90 -4.05 15.84 6.58
CA ASP A 90 -3.18 16.20 5.46
C ASP A 90 -2.64 15.01 4.66
N SER A 91 -3.08 13.80 4.99
CA SER A 91 -2.68 12.58 4.29
C SER A 91 -3.90 11.77 3.88
N GLY A 92 -3.94 11.30 2.65
CA GLY A 92 -4.96 10.38 2.16
C GLY A 92 -4.87 9.01 2.83
N PRO A 93 -5.93 8.17 2.72
CA PRO A 93 -5.87 6.80 3.21
C PRO A 93 -4.77 5.99 2.52
N ALA A 94 -3.91 5.34 3.31
CA ALA A 94 -2.83 4.48 2.82
C ALA A 94 -3.00 3.06 3.36
N PHE A 95 -2.96 2.09 2.44
CA PHE A 95 -3.13 0.67 2.72
C PHE A 95 -1.92 -0.10 2.19
N PRO A 96 -0.85 -0.24 2.99
CA PRO A 96 0.31 -1.05 2.62
C PRO A 96 -0.03 -2.53 2.68
N ILE A 97 0.38 -3.28 1.66
CA ILE A 97 0.25 -4.72 1.59
C ILE A 97 1.60 -5.34 1.26
N MET A 98 2.16 -6.07 2.20
CA MET A 98 3.36 -6.87 1.99
C MET A 98 3.01 -8.14 1.25
N ILE A 99 3.66 -8.40 0.13
CA ILE A 99 3.59 -9.65 -0.58
C ILE A 99 4.70 -10.57 -0.06
N ALA A 100 4.34 -11.38 0.91
CA ALA A 100 5.25 -12.31 1.59
C ALA A 100 5.37 -13.62 0.81
N ASN A 101 5.91 -13.57 -0.42
CA ASN A 101 6.03 -14.74 -1.27
C ASN A 101 7.27 -15.61 -0.96
N GLY A 102 8.10 -15.20 -0.02
CA GLY A 102 9.29 -15.92 0.42
C GLY A 102 10.45 -15.87 -0.57
N ARG A 103 10.41 -14.94 -1.52
CA ARG A 103 11.38 -14.93 -2.63
C ARG A 103 11.83 -13.53 -3.01
N ARG A 104 13.10 -13.43 -3.35
CA ARG A 104 13.69 -12.33 -4.12
C ARG A 104 14.56 -12.92 -5.21
N ILE A 105 14.51 -12.42 -6.42
CA ILE A 105 15.14 -12.87 -7.68
C ILE A 105 15.74 -14.29 -7.61
N GLU A 106 16.89 -14.49 -6.94
CA GLU A 106 17.61 -15.76 -6.83
C GLU A 106 17.73 -16.29 -5.40
N GLN A 107 17.13 -15.63 -4.42
CA GLN A 107 17.26 -15.96 -3.01
C GLN A 107 15.90 -16.13 -2.34
N ARG A 108 15.93 -16.77 -1.17
CA ARG A 108 14.77 -16.83 -0.27
C ARG A 108 14.82 -15.68 0.70
N THR A 109 13.64 -15.16 1.06
CA THR A 109 13.48 -14.21 2.15
C THR A 109 13.16 -14.93 3.45
N GLN A 110 13.41 -14.28 4.58
CA GLN A 110 13.03 -14.80 5.90
C GLN A 110 11.50 -14.94 6.03
N MET A 111 10.73 -14.05 5.40
CA MET A 111 9.27 -14.12 5.38
C MET A 111 8.71 -15.35 4.67
N GLY A 112 9.54 -16.11 3.96
CA GLY A 112 9.19 -17.43 3.43
C GLY A 112 9.11 -18.54 4.48
N THR A 113 9.37 -18.24 5.75
CA THR A 113 9.26 -19.16 6.88
C THR A 113 8.24 -18.65 7.90
N PRO A 114 7.53 -19.54 8.63
CA PRO A 114 6.60 -19.11 9.68
C PRO A 114 7.27 -18.24 10.75
N GLU A 115 8.49 -18.55 11.14
CA GLU A 115 9.25 -17.80 12.14
C GLU A 115 9.64 -16.41 11.64
N GLY A 116 10.04 -16.30 10.37
CA GLY A 116 10.39 -15.05 9.75
C GLY A 116 9.16 -14.15 9.58
N LEU A 117 8.04 -14.70 9.18
CA LEU A 117 6.77 -14.01 9.08
C LEU A 117 6.31 -13.48 10.44
N ALA A 118 6.31 -14.32 11.47
CA ALA A 118 5.98 -13.91 12.84
C ALA A 118 6.95 -12.85 13.38
N SER A 119 8.21 -12.88 12.95
CA SER A 119 9.20 -11.84 13.30
C SER A 119 8.86 -10.51 12.64
N PHE A 120 8.48 -10.54 11.37
CA PHE A 120 8.06 -9.35 10.64
C PHE A 120 6.78 -8.74 11.24
N GLU A 121 5.79 -9.56 11.57
CA GLU A 121 4.57 -9.11 12.24
C GLU A 121 4.87 -8.41 13.57
N ARG A 122 5.73 -9.00 14.42
CA ARG A 122 6.16 -8.36 15.67
C ARG A 122 6.88 -7.03 15.42
N HIS A 123 7.70 -6.98 14.37
CA HIS A 123 8.38 -5.75 13.98
C HIS A 123 7.38 -4.65 13.60
N LEU A 124 6.41 -4.96 12.77
CA LEU A 124 5.35 -4.02 12.40
C LEU A 124 4.58 -3.50 13.61
N ARG A 125 4.19 -4.39 14.53
CA ARG A 125 3.54 -3.99 15.80
C ARG A 125 4.44 -3.11 16.65
N GLY A 126 5.72 -3.43 16.73
CA GLY A 126 6.73 -2.62 17.43
C GLY A 126 6.92 -1.23 16.82
N CYS A 127 6.71 -1.11 15.50
CA CYS A 127 6.75 0.17 14.78
C CYS A 127 5.43 0.96 14.84
N GLY A 128 4.37 0.39 15.40
CA GLY A 128 3.07 1.06 15.56
C GLY A 128 2.08 0.79 14.43
N PHE A 129 2.31 -0.24 13.62
CA PHE A 129 1.32 -0.74 12.65
C PHE A 129 0.36 -1.76 13.24
N ASP A 130 -0.75 -2.00 12.54
CA ASP A 130 -1.76 -3.00 12.88
C ASP A 130 -1.84 -4.06 11.78
N PRO A 131 -0.96 -5.11 11.83
CA PRO A 131 -0.87 -6.11 10.79
C PRO A 131 -2.09 -7.04 10.73
N ILE A 132 -2.47 -7.41 9.50
CA ILE A 132 -3.54 -8.35 9.15
C ILE A 132 -2.97 -9.37 8.17
N GLU A 133 -2.87 -10.62 8.57
CA GLU A 133 -2.44 -11.72 7.68
C GLU A 133 -3.63 -12.28 6.90
N PHE A 134 -3.41 -12.63 5.63
CA PHE A 134 -4.44 -13.22 4.78
C PHE A 134 -3.84 -14.07 3.65
N ASP A 135 -4.65 -14.95 3.05
CA ASP A 135 -4.25 -15.74 1.88
C ASP A 135 -4.13 -14.84 0.65
N GLY A 136 -2.90 -14.58 0.22
CA GLY A 136 -2.59 -13.73 -0.94
C GLY A 136 -2.94 -14.36 -2.29
N ARG A 137 -3.36 -15.63 -2.32
CA ARG A 137 -3.80 -16.34 -3.53
C ARG A 137 -5.30 -16.26 -3.73
N ASP A 138 -6.04 -15.81 -2.72
CA ASP A 138 -7.49 -15.65 -2.79
C ASP A 138 -7.87 -14.18 -3.05
N PRO A 139 -8.40 -13.85 -4.23
CA PRO A 139 -8.88 -12.48 -4.52
C PRO A 139 -9.96 -11.99 -3.57
N ALA A 140 -10.79 -12.89 -3.02
CA ALA A 140 -11.82 -12.51 -2.06
C ALA A 140 -11.17 -12.08 -0.73
N ALA A 141 -10.11 -12.76 -0.29
CA ALA A 141 -9.35 -12.37 0.89
C ALA A 141 -8.72 -10.98 0.73
N PHE A 142 -8.21 -10.63 -0.45
CA PHE A 142 -7.75 -9.26 -0.74
C PHE A 142 -8.85 -8.22 -0.54
N VAL A 143 -10.01 -8.44 -1.15
CA VAL A 143 -11.15 -7.51 -1.03
C VAL A 143 -11.59 -7.35 0.42
N CYS A 144 -11.77 -8.46 1.14
CA CYS A 144 -12.15 -8.44 2.54
C CYS A 144 -11.10 -7.75 3.41
N THR A 145 -9.81 -7.99 3.15
CA THR A 145 -8.73 -7.35 3.90
C THR A 145 -8.67 -5.85 3.65
N LEU A 146 -8.78 -5.40 2.41
CA LEU A 146 -8.82 -3.97 2.09
C LEU A 146 -10.01 -3.28 2.77
N TRP A 147 -11.18 -3.91 2.75
CA TRP A 147 -12.35 -3.39 3.45
C TRP A 147 -12.12 -3.31 4.97
N GLU A 148 -11.56 -4.37 5.57
CA GLU A 148 -11.25 -4.39 7.00
C GLU A 148 -10.21 -3.30 7.37
N MET A 149 -9.18 -3.12 6.53
CA MET A 149 -8.18 -2.06 6.72
C MET A 149 -8.83 -0.68 6.70
N GLU A 150 -9.73 -0.43 5.76
CA GLU A 150 -10.50 0.81 5.68
C GLU A 150 -11.32 1.05 6.95
N GLN A 151 -12.09 0.06 7.38
CA GLN A 151 -12.93 0.15 8.58
C GLN A 151 -12.09 0.40 9.84
N ARG A 152 -10.91 -0.24 9.94
CA ARG A 152 -9.99 0.01 11.06
C ARG A 152 -9.45 1.42 11.03
N LEU A 153 -8.99 1.90 9.87
CA LEU A 153 -8.44 3.24 9.75
C LEU A 153 -9.48 4.32 10.08
N GLU A 154 -10.68 4.21 9.52
CA GLU A 154 -11.79 5.13 9.80
C GLU A 154 -12.12 5.18 11.29
N ARG A 155 -12.20 4.02 11.95
CA ARG A 155 -12.41 3.94 13.39
C ARG A 155 -11.31 4.65 14.18
N ARG A 156 -10.04 4.46 13.82
CA ARG A 156 -8.90 5.14 14.47
C ARG A 156 -8.99 6.65 14.32
N VAL A 157 -9.35 7.13 13.14
CA VAL A 157 -9.56 8.57 12.89
C VAL A 157 -10.69 9.12 13.75
N GLN A 158 -11.81 8.39 13.85
CA GLN A 158 -12.93 8.79 14.72
C GLN A 158 -12.52 8.81 16.20
N GLU A 159 -11.83 7.78 16.68
CA GLU A 159 -11.32 7.71 18.05
C GLU A 159 -10.35 8.87 18.37
N LYS A 160 -9.51 9.23 17.41
CA LYS A 160 -8.62 10.41 17.52
C LYS A 160 -9.44 11.71 17.60
N ASN A 161 -10.41 11.88 16.74
CA ASN A 161 -11.26 13.08 16.72
C ASN A 161 -12.09 13.22 18.00
N ASN A 162 -12.43 12.11 18.65
CA ASN A 162 -13.11 12.06 19.94
C ASN A 162 -12.15 12.17 21.15
N GLY A 163 -10.85 12.37 20.93
CA GLY A 163 -9.87 12.49 22.00
C GLY A 163 -9.51 11.19 22.72
N ILE A 164 -9.90 10.02 22.14
CA ILE A 164 -9.58 8.69 22.71
C ILE A 164 -8.16 8.27 22.31
N LEU A 165 -7.76 8.59 21.07
CA LEU A 165 -6.43 8.31 20.54
C LEU A 165 -5.69 9.61 20.22
N SER A 166 -4.38 9.53 20.20
CA SER A 166 -3.47 10.57 19.72
C SER A 166 -2.56 10.02 18.62
N TYR A 167 -1.96 10.89 17.83
CA TYR A 167 -0.94 10.48 16.88
C TYR A 167 0.33 9.95 17.57
N PRO A 168 1.03 8.98 16.97
CA PRO A 168 0.70 8.31 15.70
C PRO A 168 -0.46 7.32 15.83
N LEU A 169 -1.32 7.23 14.79
CA LEU A 169 -2.37 6.24 14.73
C LEU A 169 -1.80 4.91 14.20
N PRO A 170 -2.23 3.75 14.75
CA PRO A 170 -1.87 2.45 14.18
C PRO A 170 -2.48 2.30 12.79
N ILE A 171 -1.64 2.33 11.75
CA ILE A 171 -2.07 2.13 10.38
C ILE A 171 -2.23 0.64 10.11
N PRO A 172 -3.39 0.18 9.58
CA PRO A 172 -3.57 -1.19 9.13
C PRO A 172 -2.53 -1.58 8.08
N TYR A 173 -2.00 -2.78 8.17
CA TYR A 173 -0.94 -3.28 7.29
C TYR A 173 -1.27 -4.71 6.87
N GLY A 174 -1.55 -4.94 5.58
CA GLY A 174 -1.84 -6.26 5.05
C GLY A 174 -0.57 -7.09 4.85
N ILE A 175 -0.64 -8.38 5.17
CA ILE A 175 0.43 -9.36 4.89
C ILE A 175 -0.20 -10.50 4.08
N ALA A 176 0.04 -10.50 2.76
CA ALA A 176 -0.42 -11.51 1.83
C ALA A 176 0.61 -12.66 1.76
N GLN A 177 0.17 -13.88 2.07
CA GLN A 177 1.01 -15.09 2.08
C GLN A 177 0.73 -15.98 0.87
#